data_0b6cace45cfa09693d1cd7523cfc2b03
#
_entry.id   0b6cace45cfa09693d1cd7523cfc2b03
#
_cell.length_a   1.000
_cell.length_b   1.000
_cell.length_c   1.000
_cell.angle_alpha   90.00
_cell.angle_beta   90.00
_cell.angle_gamma   90.00
#
_symmetry.space_group_name_H-M   'P 1'
#
loop_
_entity.id
_entity.type
_entity.pdbx_description
1 polymer ?
#
loop_
_entity_poly.entity_id
_entity_poly.type
_entity_poly.pdbx_seq_one_letter_code
_entity_poly.pdbx_strand_id
1 'polypeptide(L)'
;MAREAKRQLGVLRPDVQVVGEELHPLGRVKDFLPYATKIKASGAGAVITGNFGTDLSLLIKAAKDVGFDGKFYTFYGNALGAPAAIGDAGLGKVVAVADWLPNVQTAASESFYKAFRQRYPKPEDDYVHMRMQLLIESLAQGLEAAGKQGGVSASGVVDTVALAQQLEKTSLTFSGQTGSMRAADHQFQQPLVVGVMDRQGTPGVKFDVEGSGYGFRVVKNVSAAAAEQPTSCKMVRP
;
A
#
# COMPACT_ATOMS: atom_id res chain seq x y z
N MET A 1 10.27 -8.41 6.87
CA MET A 1 9.24 -7.57 7.48
C MET A 1 9.24 -7.67 9.02
N ALA A 2 9.09 -8.85 9.66
CA ALA A 2 9.02 -8.98 11.13
C ALA A 2 10.18 -8.31 11.88
N ARG A 3 11.44 -8.56 11.46
CA ARG A 3 12.63 -7.91 12.06
C ARG A 3 12.55 -6.38 12.01
N GLU A 4 12.14 -5.81 10.87
CA GLU A 4 12.05 -4.37 10.72
C GLU A 4 10.88 -3.78 11.53
N ALA A 5 9.73 -4.46 11.56
CA ALA A 5 8.61 -4.07 12.39
C ALA A 5 9.01 -4.00 13.89
N LYS A 6 9.71 -5.02 14.40
CA LYS A 6 10.23 -5.01 15.77
C LYS A 6 11.21 -3.87 16.03
N ARG A 7 12.14 -3.63 15.08
CA ARG A 7 13.10 -2.54 15.19
C ARG A 7 12.39 -1.18 15.28
N GLN A 8 11.43 -0.93 14.41
CA GLN A 8 10.68 0.32 14.37
C GLN A 8 9.78 0.49 15.60
N LEU A 9 9.12 -0.57 16.05
CA LEU A 9 8.33 -0.52 17.29
C LEU A 9 9.22 -0.18 18.48
N GLY A 10 10.41 -0.76 18.61
CA GLY A 10 11.32 -0.46 19.70
C GLY A 10 11.78 1.01 19.73
N VAL A 11 11.83 1.69 18.59
CA VAL A 11 12.19 3.10 18.48
C VAL A 11 10.98 4.02 18.68
N LEU A 12 9.88 3.75 17.98
CA LEU A 12 8.74 4.65 17.88
C LEU A 12 7.68 4.41 18.97
N ARG A 13 7.61 3.21 19.49
CA ARG A 13 6.63 2.77 20.47
C ARG A 13 7.25 1.77 21.46
N PRO A 14 8.22 2.21 22.27
CA PRO A 14 8.89 1.35 23.25
C PRO A 14 7.93 0.83 24.35
N ASP A 15 6.75 1.43 24.45
CA ASP A 15 5.63 1.00 25.29
C ASP A 15 4.91 -0.25 24.78
N VAL A 16 5.10 -0.62 23.49
CA VAL A 16 4.45 -1.78 22.86
C VAL A 16 5.25 -3.04 23.10
N GLN A 17 4.64 -4.02 23.74
CA GLN A 17 5.24 -5.33 23.95
C GLN A 17 4.93 -6.25 22.75
N VAL A 18 5.97 -6.87 22.17
CA VAL A 18 5.81 -7.93 21.18
C VAL A 18 5.63 -9.27 21.90
N VAL A 19 4.41 -9.79 21.90
CA VAL A 19 4.01 -11.00 22.64
C VAL A 19 4.09 -12.28 21.81
N GLY A 20 4.39 -12.18 20.51
CA GLY A 20 4.53 -13.35 19.63
C GLY A 20 5.09 -12.99 18.27
N GLU A 21 5.66 -13.99 17.61
CA GLU A 21 6.09 -13.95 16.23
C GLU A 21 5.88 -15.32 15.59
N GLU A 22 5.19 -15.36 14.46
CA GLU A 22 4.91 -16.59 13.74
C GLU A 22 5.28 -16.41 12.26
N LEU A 23 5.96 -17.39 11.72
CA LEU A 23 6.23 -17.50 10.29
C LEU A 23 5.58 -18.78 9.77
N HIS A 24 5.05 -18.72 8.57
CA HIS A 24 4.44 -19.87 7.91
C HIS A 24 4.83 -19.94 6.43
N PRO A 25 4.77 -21.13 5.80
CA PRO A 25 5.00 -21.28 4.37
C PRO A 25 3.93 -20.54 3.57
N LEU A 26 4.37 -19.59 2.72
CA LEU A 26 3.48 -18.74 1.91
C LEU A 26 2.64 -19.57 0.94
N GLY A 27 1.32 -19.32 0.92
CA GLY A 27 0.37 -19.96 0.01
C GLY A 27 0.17 -21.47 0.22
N ARG A 28 0.71 -22.03 1.30
CA ARG A 28 0.63 -23.48 1.58
C ARG A 28 -0.24 -23.82 2.78
N VAL A 29 -0.51 -22.86 3.64
CA VAL A 29 -1.36 -23.05 4.82
C VAL A 29 -2.82 -22.97 4.38
N LYS A 30 -3.56 -24.04 4.60
CA LYS A 30 -4.99 -24.11 4.28
C LYS A 30 -5.88 -23.83 5.48
N ASP A 31 -5.36 -24.00 6.68
CA ASP A 31 -6.06 -23.76 7.94
C ASP A 31 -5.23 -22.85 8.83
N PHE A 32 -5.76 -21.64 9.07
CA PHE A 32 -5.14 -20.63 9.93
C PHE A 32 -5.68 -20.66 11.38
N LEU A 33 -6.56 -21.59 11.71
CA LEU A 33 -7.11 -21.69 13.06
C LEU A 33 -6.04 -21.88 14.16
N PRO A 34 -4.99 -22.71 13.95
CA PRO A 34 -3.90 -22.83 14.94
C PRO A 34 -3.15 -21.53 15.19
N TYR A 35 -2.91 -20.74 14.11
CA TYR A 35 -2.25 -19.43 14.22
C TYR A 35 -3.14 -18.41 14.93
N ALA A 36 -4.42 -18.35 14.57
CA ALA A 36 -5.39 -17.48 15.21
C ALA A 36 -5.58 -17.78 16.70
N THR A 37 -5.59 -19.07 17.06
CA THR A 37 -5.67 -19.53 18.45
C THR A 37 -4.45 -19.07 19.26
N LYS A 38 -3.25 -19.20 18.72
CA LYS A 38 -2.02 -18.70 19.36
C LYS A 38 -2.05 -17.17 19.54
N ILE A 39 -2.47 -16.43 18.49
CA ILE A 39 -2.61 -14.97 18.57
C ILE A 39 -3.56 -14.59 19.70
N LYS A 40 -4.73 -15.22 19.78
CA LYS A 40 -5.68 -14.94 20.86
C LYS A 40 -5.12 -15.29 22.23
N ALA A 41 -4.49 -16.47 22.36
CA ALA A 41 -3.93 -16.93 23.63
C ALA A 41 -2.77 -16.06 24.13
N SER A 42 -2.04 -15.36 23.23
CA SER A 42 -0.96 -14.45 23.61
C SER A 42 -1.43 -13.16 24.27
N GLY A 43 -2.72 -12.86 24.26
CA GLY A 43 -3.27 -11.60 24.76
C GLY A 43 -2.96 -10.39 23.86
N ALA A 44 -2.52 -10.61 22.62
CA ALA A 44 -2.23 -9.54 21.67
C ALA A 44 -3.49 -8.68 21.42
N GLY A 45 -3.34 -7.36 21.42
CA GLY A 45 -4.39 -6.42 20.99
C GLY A 45 -4.31 -6.06 19.51
N ALA A 46 -3.21 -6.41 18.85
CA ALA A 46 -2.98 -6.12 17.45
C ALA A 46 -2.02 -7.15 16.80
N VAL A 47 -2.15 -7.31 15.50
CA VAL A 47 -1.28 -8.14 14.65
C VAL A 47 -0.71 -7.27 13.53
N ILE A 48 0.60 -7.27 13.37
CA ILE A 48 1.25 -6.72 12.17
C ILE A 48 1.54 -7.91 11.26
N THR A 49 0.98 -7.94 10.06
CA THR A 49 1.13 -9.07 9.16
C THR A 49 1.56 -8.67 7.76
N GLY A 50 2.42 -9.50 7.16
CA GLY A 50 2.80 -9.45 5.76
C GLY A 50 2.03 -10.40 4.86
N ASN A 51 1.03 -11.07 5.40
CA ASN A 51 0.18 -11.93 4.59
C ASN A 51 -0.55 -11.14 3.51
N PHE A 52 -0.75 -11.79 2.37
CA PHE A 52 -1.52 -11.25 1.26
C PHE A 52 -2.39 -12.36 0.63
N GLY A 53 -3.35 -11.93 -0.22
CA GLY A 53 -4.26 -12.85 -0.90
C GLY A 53 -5.00 -13.78 0.07
N THR A 54 -5.02 -15.07 -0.26
CA THR A 54 -5.74 -16.09 0.50
C THR A 54 -5.22 -16.24 1.93
N ASP A 55 -3.89 -16.16 2.15
CA ASP A 55 -3.32 -16.31 3.49
C ASP A 55 -3.81 -15.19 4.44
N LEU A 56 -3.95 -13.96 3.93
CA LEU A 56 -4.47 -12.85 4.72
C LEU A 56 -5.95 -13.04 5.06
N SER A 57 -6.77 -13.38 4.07
CA SER A 57 -8.21 -13.53 4.28
C SER A 57 -8.54 -14.70 5.21
N LEU A 58 -7.83 -15.83 5.07
CA LEU A 58 -8.00 -16.99 5.96
C LEU A 58 -7.58 -16.67 7.39
N LEU A 59 -6.44 -15.97 7.57
CA LEU A 59 -5.99 -15.57 8.90
C LEU A 59 -7.02 -14.68 9.61
N ILE A 60 -7.56 -13.67 8.92
CA ILE A 60 -8.52 -12.73 9.50
C ILE A 60 -9.83 -13.42 9.84
N LYS A 61 -10.32 -14.32 8.97
CA LYS A 61 -11.53 -15.11 9.23
C LYS A 61 -11.33 -16.06 10.42
N ALA A 62 -10.24 -16.81 10.44
CA ALA A 62 -9.95 -17.70 11.55
C ALA A 62 -9.81 -16.92 12.88
N ALA A 63 -9.23 -15.73 12.85
CA ALA A 63 -9.15 -14.88 14.04
C ALA A 63 -10.53 -14.44 14.54
N LYS A 64 -11.45 -14.10 13.63
CA LYS A 64 -12.85 -13.83 13.99
C LYS A 64 -13.50 -15.06 14.61
N ASP A 65 -13.29 -16.23 14.03
CA ASP A 65 -13.92 -17.49 14.50
C ASP A 65 -13.48 -17.87 15.91
N VAL A 66 -12.21 -17.62 16.26
CA VAL A 66 -11.73 -17.81 17.64
C VAL A 66 -12.08 -16.65 18.57
N GLY A 67 -12.77 -15.61 18.08
CA GLY A 67 -13.14 -14.44 18.88
C GLY A 67 -11.97 -13.53 19.24
N PHE A 68 -10.98 -13.40 18.36
CA PHE A 68 -9.94 -12.37 18.49
C PHE A 68 -10.52 -11.02 18.07
N ASP A 69 -10.44 -10.03 18.97
CA ASP A 69 -11.04 -8.71 18.78
C ASP A 69 -10.02 -7.59 18.46
N GLY A 70 -8.75 -7.95 18.25
CA GLY A 70 -7.68 -7.01 17.92
C GLY A 70 -7.69 -6.53 16.47
N LYS A 71 -6.78 -5.61 16.16
CA LYS A 71 -6.61 -5.05 14.81
C LYS A 71 -5.52 -5.77 14.04
N PHE A 72 -5.69 -5.81 12.70
CA PHE A 72 -4.69 -6.30 11.76
C PHE A 72 -4.10 -5.12 10.99
N TYR A 73 -2.83 -4.84 11.18
CA TYR A 73 -2.08 -3.86 10.39
C TYR A 73 -1.45 -4.57 9.21
N THR A 74 -1.83 -4.17 8.00
CA THR A 74 -1.49 -4.86 6.76
C THR A 74 -1.00 -3.90 5.69
N PHE A 75 -0.23 -4.41 4.72
CA PHE A 75 0.11 -3.71 3.48
C PHE A 75 -0.76 -4.15 2.30
N TYR A 76 -1.55 -5.21 2.47
CA TYR A 76 -2.30 -5.86 1.39
C TYR A 76 -3.79 -6.02 1.71
N GLY A 77 -4.28 -5.40 2.79
CA GLY A 77 -5.70 -5.47 3.14
C GLY A 77 -6.61 -4.82 2.10
N ASN A 78 -6.09 -3.87 1.33
CA ASN A 78 -6.79 -3.20 0.23
C ASN A 78 -6.42 -3.75 -1.17
N ALA A 79 -5.63 -4.83 -1.25
CA ALA A 79 -5.23 -5.42 -2.52
C ALA A 79 -6.42 -6.10 -3.23
N LEU A 80 -6.24 -6.34 -4.54
CA LEU A 80 -7.23 -6.98 -5.41
C LEU A 80 -7.83 -8.23 -4.77
N GLY A 81 -9.14 -8.28 -4.68
CA GLY A 81 -9.91 -9.38 -4.09
C GLY A 81 -9.87 -9.49 -2.57
N ALA A 82 -8.97 -8.77 -1.89
CA ALA A 82 -8.82 -8.92 -0.44
C ALA A 82 -10.04 -8.44 0.36
N PRO A 83 -10.63 -7.25 0.12
CA PRO A 83 -11.81 -6.80 0.85
C PRO A 83 -13.00 -7.74 0.68
N ALA A 84 -13.27 -8.22 -0.54
CA ALA A 84 -14.32 -9.18 -0.81
C ALA A 84 -14.08 -10.52 -0.08
N ALA A 85 -12.83 -11.03 -0.13
CA ALA A 85 -12.47 -12.29 0.50
C ALA A 85 -12.49 -12.22 2.04
N ILE A 86 -12.11 -11.09 2.63
CA ILE A 86 -12.13 -10.86 4.08
C ILE A 86 -13.57 -10.68 4.59
N GLY A 87 -14.37 -9.90 3.85
CA GLY A 87 -15.76 -9.63 4.20
C GLY A 87 -15.92 -8.98 5.57
N ASP A 88 -17.02 -9.29 6.25
CA ASP A 88 -17.38 -8.74 7.56
C ASP A 88 -16.36 -9.02 8.68
N ALA A 89 -15.46 -9.98 8.48
CA ALA A 89 -14.41 -10.26 9.44
C ALA A 89 -13.41 -9.11 9.60
N GLY A 90 -13.30 -8.27 8.55
CA GLY A 90 -12.35 -7.15 8.53
C GLY A 90 -12.91 -5.82 9.01
N LEU A 91 -14.22 -5.70 9.21
CA LEU A 91 -14.87 -4.43 9.54
C LEU A 91 -14.32 -3.84 10.84
N GLY A 92 -13.81 -2.61 10.76
CA GLY A 92 -13.20 -1.90 11.88
C GLY A 92 -11.86 -2.47 12.36
N LYS A 93 -11.42 -3.62 11.84
CA LYS A 93 -10.26 -4.38 12.31
C LYS A 93 -9.09 -4.38 11.34
N VAL A 94 -9.35 -4.43 10.03
CA VAL A 94 -8.29 -4.39 9.03
C VAL A 94 -7.86 -2.95 8.80
N VAL A 95 -6.61 -2.67 9.13
CA VAL A 95 -5.95 -1.39 8.91
C VAL A 95 -4.95 -1.57 7.77
N ALA A 96 -5.23 -0.97 6.63
CA ALA A 96 -4.34 -1.00 5.48
C ALA A 96 -3.45 0.24 5.45
N VAL A 97 -2.16 0.03 5.19
CA VAL A 97 -1.21 1.08 4.83
C VAL A 97 -0.98 0.99 3.34
N ALA A 98 -1.30 2.04 2.61
CA ALA A 98 -1.27 2.06 1.16
C ALA A 98 -0.65 3.37 0.64
N ASP A 99 -0.22 3.36 -0.60
CA ASP A 99 0.20 4.56 -1.34
C ASP A 99 -1.01 5.43 -1.72
N TRP A 100 -2.17 4.82 -1.92
CA TRP A 100 -3.42 5.51 -2.21
C TRP A 100 -4.63 4.61 -1.85
N LEU A 101 -5.75 5.24 -1.53
CA LEU A 101 -7.05 4.60 -1.33
C LEU A 101 -8.14 5.43 -2.04
N PRO A 102 -9.20 4.80 -2.60
CA PRO A 102 -10.27 5.54 -3.30
C PRO A 102 -10.95 6.64 -2.49
N ASN A 103 -10.94 6.51 -1.17
CA ASN A 103 -11.57 7.46 -0.25
C ASN A 103 -10.61 8.53 0.30
N VAL A 104 -9.46 8.75 -0.33
CA VAL A 104 -8.61 9.92 -0.05
C VAL A 104 -9.38 11.19 -0.38
N GLN A 105 -9.52 12.08 0.61
CA GLN A 105 -10.40 13.25 0.54
C GLN A 105 -9.73 14.45 -0.16
N THR A 106 -9.41 14.28 -1.45
CA THR A 106 -8.95 15.37 -2.32
C THR A 106 -9.74 15.37 -3.62
N ALA A 107 -9.96 16.56 -4.20
CA ALA A 107 -10.65 16.67 -5.48
C ALA A 107 -9.92 15.92 -6.61
N ALA A 108 -8.59 15.93 -6.60
CA ALA A 108 -7.78 15.21 -7.58
C ALA A 108 -7.96 13.70 -7.48
N SER A 109 -7.95 13.14 -6.26
CA SER A 109 -8.19 11.71 -6.02
C SER A 109 -9.59 11.29 -6.48
N GLU A 110 -10.60 12.06 -6.11
CA GLU A 110 -11.99 11.76 -6.52
C GLU A 110 -12.18 11.85 -8.03
N SER A 111 -11.59 12.86 -8.68
CA SER A 111 -11.65 13.01 -10.13
C SER A 111 -10.95 11.86 -10.85
N PHE A 112 -9.78 11.44 -10.38
CA PHE A 112 -9.08 10.29 -10.90
C PHE A 112 -9.92 9.01 -10.79
N TYR A 113 -10.46 8.73 -9.61
CA TYR A 113 -11.28 7.52 -9.41
C TYR A 113 -12.54 7.52 -10.28
N LYS A 114 -13.24 8.64 -10.36
CA LYS A 114 -14.43 8.77 -11.22
C LYS A 114 -14.11 8.56 -12.70
N ALA A 115 -13.03 9.16 -13.20
CA ALA A 115 -12.59 9.00 -14.58
C ALA A 115 -12.20 7.53 -14.86
N PHE A 116 -11.51 6.89 -13.93
CA PHE A 116 -11.20 5.46 -14.05
C PHE A 116 -12.47 4.61 -14.11
N ARG A 117 -13.41 4.80 -13.20
CA ARG A 117 -14.68 4.05 -13.17
C ARG A 117 -15.57 4.29 -14.39
N GLN A 118 -15.54 5.51 -14.93
CA GLN A 118 -16.24 5.78 -16.17
C GLN A 118 -15.66 5.00 -17.36
N ARG A 119 -14.34 4.84 -17.40
CA ARG A 119 -13.63 4.09 -18.44
C ARG A 119 -13.77 2.58 -18.27
N TYR A 120 -13.74 2.11 -17.03
CA TYR A 120 -13.78 0.71 -16.62
C TYR A 120 -14.92 0.48 -15.63
N PRO A 121 -16.17 0.34 -16.09
CA PRO A 121 -17.34 0.32 -15.21
C PRO A 121 -17.56 -1.03 -14.50
N LYS A 122 -16.94 -2.11 -14.97
CA LYS A 122 -17.12 -3.44 -14.39
C LYS A 122 -16.25 -3.62 -13.14
N PRO A 123 -16.78 -4.23 -12.06
CA PRO A 123 -16.01 -4.49 -10.84
C PRO A 123 -14.73 -5.30 -11.07
N GLU A 124 -14.75 -6.28 -11.96
CA GLU A 124 -13.58 -7.10 -12.30
C GLU A 124 -12.44 -6.31 -12.97
N ASP A 125 -12.74 -5.13 -13.51
CA ASP A 125 -11.76 -4.22 -14.09
C ASP A 125 -11.26 -3.19 -13.06
N ASP A 126 -11.73 -3.26 -11.81
CA ASP A 126 -11.52 -2.25 -10.76
C ASP A 126 -10.18 -2.39 -10.04
N TYR A 127 -9.13 -2.59 -10.80
CA TYR A 127 -7.78 -2.59 -10.25
C TYR A 127 -7.16 -1.18 -10.36
N VAL A 128 -7.72 -0.27 -9.57
CA VAL A 128 -7.28 1.13 -9.57
C VAL A 128 -5.97 1.26 -8.81
N HIS A 129 -4.90 1.58 -9.54
CA HIS A 129 -3.61 1.88 -8.91
C HIS A 129 -3.12 3.26 -9.33
N MET A 130 -3.22 4.21 -8.44
CA MET A 130 -2.59 5.53 -8.57
C MET A 130 -1.09 5.41 -8.86
N ARG A 131 -0.44 4.38 -8.32
CA ARG A 131 0.97 4.06 -8.56
C ARG A 131 1.31 3.88 -10.03
N MET A 132 0.41 3.27 -10.81
CA MET A 132 0.64 3.09 -12.25
C MET A 132 0.62 4.42 -12.98
N GLN A 133 -0.30 5.31 -12.63
CA GLN A 133 -0.32 6.67 -13.18
C GLN A 133 0.99 7.41 -12.86
N LEU A 134 1.42 7.39 -11.60
CA LEU A 134 2.67 8.03 -11.17
C LEU A 134 3.89 7.49 -11.91
N LEU A 135 3.95 6.16 -12.13
CA LEU A 135 5.04 5.53 -12.86
C LEU A 135 5.08 6.01 -14.31
N ILE A 136 3.94 6.06 -15.01
CA ILE A 136 3.87 6.51 -16.39
C ILE A 136 4.18 8.01 -16.50
N GLU A 137 3.64 8.83 -15.59
CA GLU A 137 3.92 10.27 -15.56
C GLU A 137 5.41 10.56 -15.26
N SER A 138 6.02 9.82 -14.32
CA SER A 138 7.46 9.93 -14.03
C SER A 138 8.30 9.57 -15.26
N LEU A 139 7.94 8.49 -15.95
CA LEU A 139 8.64 8.06 -17.15
C LEU A 139 8.50 9.11 -18.27
N ALA A 140 7.30 9.66 -18.48
CA ALA A 140 7.06 10.71 -19.48
C ALA A 140 7.91 11.97 -19.20
N GLN A 141 7.92 12.43 -17.95
CA GLN A 141 8.76 13.57 -17.54
C GLN A 141 10.26 13.29 -17.74
N GLY A 142 10.70 12.09 -17.36
CA GLY A 142 12.09 11.67 -17.53
C GLY A 142 12.51 11.62 -19.01
N LEU A 143 11.66 11.06 -19.87
CA LEU A 143 11.91 11.00 -21.32
C LEU A 143 11.93 12.38 -21.97
N GLU A 144 11.00 13.26 -21.60
CA GLU A 144 10.98 14.66 -22.09
C GLU A 144 12.24 15.40 -21.68
N ALA A 145 12.66 15.26 -20.41
CA ALA A 145 13.87 15.89 -19.91
C ALA A 145 15.15 15.33 -20.58
N ALA A 146 15.22 14.02 -20.76
CA ALA A 146 16.33 13.38 -21.48
C ALA A 146 16.40 13.84 -22.94
N GLY A 147 15.26 13.92 -23.62
CA GLY A 147 15.17 14.42 -25.01
C GLY A 147 15.69 15.85 -25.17
N LYS A 148 15.33 16.75 -24.26
CA LYS A 148 15.81 18.14 -24.22
C LYS A 148 17.35 18.24 -24.05
N GLN A 149 17.97 17.20 -23.51
CA GLN A 149 19.43 17.12 -23.29
C GLN A 149 20.15 16.22 -24.32
N GLY A 150 19.49 15.83 -25.39
CA GLY A 150 20.06 14.98 -26.44
C GLY A 150 20.13 13.49 -26.11
N GLY A 151 19.53 13.06 -25.01
CA GLY A 151 19.46 11.65 -24.59
C GLY A 151 18.41 10.81 -25.36
N VAL A 152 17.74 11.41 -26.36
CA VAL A 152 16.87 10.71 -27.29
C VAL A 152 17.27 11.09 -28.71
N SER A 153 17.64 10.10 -29.51
CA SER A 153 18.06 10.31 -30.91
C SER A 153 16.87 10.68 -31.81
N ALA A 154 17.17 11.21 -33.00
CA ALA A 154 16.14 11.49 -34.02
C ALA A 154 15.38 10.22 -34.47
N SER A 155 15.99 9.04 -34.34
CA SER A 155 15.35 7.75 -34.61
C SER A 155 14.56 7.18 -33.42
N GLY A 156 14.45 7.92 -32.31
CA GLY A 156 13.72 7.49 -31.12
C GLY A 156 14.49 6.56 -30.18
N VAL A 157 15.79 6.35 -30.41
CA VAL A 157 16.63 5.54 -29.50
C VAL A 157 16.92 6.34 -28.23
N VAL A 158 16.64 5.76 -27.08
CA VAL A 158 16.82 6.39 -25.77
C VAL A 158 18.16 5.97 -25.17
N ASP A 159 18.94 6.94 -24.75
CA ASP A 159 20.07 6.71 -23.84
C ASP A 159 19.52 6.41 -22.44
N THR A 160 19.64 5.15 -22.03
CA THR A 160 19.09 4.67 -20.77
C THR A 160 19.78 5.26 -19.54
N VAL A 161 21.07 5.61 -19.64
CA VAL A 161 21.79 6.27 -18.54
C VAL A 161 21.30 7.70 -18.39
N ALA A 162 21.19 8.45 -19.49
CA ALA A 162 20.63 9.79 -19.48
C ALA A 162 19.20 9.81 -18.95
N LEU A 163 18.35 8.85 -19.35
CA LEU A 163 16.99 8.69 -18.84
C LEU A 163 16.99 8.44 -17.32
N ALA A 164 17.82 7.50 -16.84
CA ALA A 164 17.91 7.20 -15.42
C ALA A 164 18.29 8.42 -14.59
N GLN A 165 19.27 9.22 -15.07
CA GLN A 165 19.69 10.47 -14.43
C GLN A 165 18.58 11.54 -14.40
N GLN A 166 17.70 11.57 -15.42
CA GLN A 166 16.55 12.48 -15.40
C GLN A 166 15.44 11.96 -14.48
N LEU A 167 15.20 10.64 -14.42
CA LEU A 167 14.25 10.05 -13.48
C LEU A 167 14.60 10.37 -12.01
N GLU A 168 15.88 10.46 -11.66
CA GLU A 168 16.32 10.89 -10.33
C GLU A 168 15.86 12.30 -9.94
N LYS A 169 15.54 13.14 -10.93
CA LYS A 169 15.09 14.51 -10.73
C LYS A 169 13.57 14.66 -10.80
N THR A 170 12.86 13.56 -11.03
CA THR A 170 11.38 13.63 -11.14
C THR A 170 10.74 13.92 -9.80
N SER A 171 9.74 14.78 -9.84
CA SER A 171 8.86 15.10 -8.72
C SER A 171 7.45 15.24 -9.24
N LEU A 172 6.54 14.53 -8.62
CA LEU A 172 5.13 14.48 -9.03
C LEU A 172 4.23 14.87 -7.87
N THR A 173 3.17 15.60 -8.18
CA THR A 173 2.12 15.90 -7.21
C THR A 173 0.87 15.11 -7.58
N PHE A 174 0.39 14.31 -6.64
CA PHE A 174 -0.84 13.52 -6.78
C PHE A 174 -1.65 13.56 -5.49
N SER A 175 -2.96 13.52 -5.62
CA SER A 175 -3.86 13.62 -4.46
C SER A 175 -3.53 14.73 -3.48
N GLY A 176 -2.93 15.84 -3.96
CA GLY A 176 -2.47 16.95 -3.13
C GLY A 176 -1.17 16.70 -2.35
N GLN A 177 -0.43 15.65 -2.67
CA GLN A 177 0.84 15.29 -2.03
C GLN A 177 1.93 15.09 -3.08
N THR A 178 3.15 15.43 -2.73
CA THR A 178 4.30 15.35 -3.65
C THR A 178 5.15 14.12 -3.33
N GLY A 179 5.48 13.36 -4.37
CA GLY A 179 6.47 12.29 -4.34
C GLY A 179 7.65 12.60 -5.25
N SER A 180 8.84 12.08 -4.94
CA SER A 180 10.06 12.30 -5.71
C SER A 180 10.98 11.07 -5.67
N MET A 181 11.82 10.93 -6.68
CA MET A 181 12.84 9.89 -6.72
C MET A 181 14.03 10.27 -5.83
N ARG A 182 14.48 9.35 -4.98
CA ARG A 182 15.72 9.53 -4.22
C ARG A 182 16.91 9.04 -5.05
N ALA A 183 17.80 9.96 -5.39
CA ALA A 183 18.94 9.67 -6.26
C ALA A 183 19.92 8.64 -5.68
N ALA A 184 19.99 8.49 -4.36
CA ALA A 184 20.94 7.59 -3.70
C ALA A 184 20.66 6.10 -3.91
N ASP A 185 19.41 5.71 -4.18
CA ASP A 185 18.98 4.31 -4.28
C ASP A 185 17.80 4.07 -5.22
N HIS A 186 17.39 5.10 -5.96
CA HIS A 186 16.23 5.09 -6.86
C HIS A 186 14.91 4.68 -6.20
N GLN A 187 14.81 4.84 -4.87
CA GLN A 187 13.54 4.65 -4.20
C GLN A 187 12.66 5.89 -4.39
N PHE A 188 11.45 5.67 -4.90
CA PHE A 188 10.46 6.74 -4.96
C PHE A 188 9.92 7.03 -3.57
N GLN A 189 10.16 8.24 -3.08
CA GLN A 189 9.69 8.75 -1.80
C GLN A 189 8.31 9.34 -1.99
N GLN A 190 7.31 8.75 -1.37
CA GLN A 190 5.91 9.16 -1.51
C GLN A 190 5.20 9.16 -0.19
N PRO A 191 4.14 9.96 -0.05
CA PRO A 191 3.25 9.87 1.10
C PRO A 191 2.50 8.53 1.11
N LEU A 192 2.08 8.14 2.30
CA LEU A 192 1.26 6.95 2.51
C LEU A 192 -0.06 7.35 3.19
N VAL A 193 -1.06 6.52 3.00
CA VAL A 193 -2.35 6.64 3.67
C VAL A 193 -2.62 5.41 4.52
N VAL A 194 -3.26 5.63 5.65
CA VAL A 194 -3.74 4.57 6.54
C VAL A 194 -5.25 4.58 6.52
N GLY A 195 -5.85 3.46 6.14
CA GLY A 195 -7.29 3.30 6.10
C GLY A 195 -7.77 2.13 6.94
N VAL A 196 -8.96 2.25 7.50
CA VAL A 196 -9.65 1.17 8.21
C VAL A 196 -10.77 0.65 7.33
N MET A 197 -10.83 -0.67 7.15
CA MET A 197 -11.87 -1.33 6.36
C MET A 197 -13.24 -1.12 6.99
N ASP A 198 -14.20 -0.71 6.16
CA ASP A 198 -15.58 -0.50 6.57
C ASP A 198 -16.54 -0.74 5.39
N ARG A 199 -17.84 -0.72 5.65
CA ARG A 199 -18.86 -0.87 4.59
C ARG A 199 -18.96 0.40 3.76
N GLN A 200 -19.19 0.23 2.47
CA GLN A 200 -19.56 1.34 1.60
C GLN A 200 -20.83 2.02 2.14
N GLY A 201 -20.85 3.36 2.08
CA GLY A 201 -21.94 4.18 2.59
C GLY A 201 -21.76 4.60 4.06
N THR A 202 -20.81 4.02 4.80
CA THR A 202 -20.45 4.56 6.12
C THR A 202 -19.71 5.89 5.99
N PRO A 203 -19.73 6.76 7.01
CA PRO A 203 -19.00 8.03 6.96
C PRO A 203 -17.52 7.84 6.62
N GLY A 204 -17.09 8.48 5.53
CA GLY A 204 -15.72 8.38 5.01
C GLY A 204 -15.45 7.21 4.06
N VAL A 205 -16.45 6.39 3.73
CA VAL A 205 -16.36 5.29 2.75
C VAL A 205 -17.39 5.50 1.63
N LYS A 206 -17.09 6.43 0.74
CA LYS A 206 -17.90 6.74 -0.44
C LYS A 206 -17.78 5.66 -1.51
N PHE A 207 -16.57 5.16 -1.69
CA PHE A 207 -16.22 4.18 -2.71
C PHE A 207 -15.79 2.88 -2.06
N ASP A 208 -16.27 1.77 -2.59
CA ASP A 208 -15.81 0.43 -2.25
C ASP A 208 -14.64 -0.01 -3.14
N VAL A 209 -14.14 -1.19 -2.90
CA VAL A 209 -13.11 -1.84 -3.72
C VAL A 209 -13.79 -2.96 -4.51
N GLU A 210 -13.72 -2.90 -5.83
CA GLU A 210 -14.16 -3.96 -6.76
C GLU A 210 -15.65 -4.34 -6.65
N GLY A 211 -16.53 -3.41 -6.30
CA GLY A 211 -17.94 -3.72 -6.13
C GLY A 211 -18.22 -4.66 -4.96
N SER A 212 -17.28 -4.83 -4.05
CA SER A 212 -17.38 -5.75 -2.90
C SER A 212 -18.33 -5.27 -1.80
N GLY A 213 -18.71 -4.00 -1.82
CA GLY A 213 -19.44 -3.34 -0.73
C GLY A 213 -18.54 -2.95 0.46
N TYR A 214 -17.23 -3.20 0.37
CA TYR A 214 -16.24 -2.84 1.38
C TYR A 214 -15.21 -1.86 0.82
N GLY A 215 -14.88 -0.83 1.61
CA GLY A 215 -13.87 0.15 1.29
C GLY A 215 -13.04 0.48 2.51
N PHE A 216 -12.22 1.53 2.39
CA PHE A 216 -11.35 1.96 3.49
C PHE A 216 -11.62 3.42 3.82
N ARG A 217 -11.95 3.68 5.07
CA ARG A 217 -12.02 5.03 5.61
C ARG A 217 -10.62 5.49 5.97
N VAL A 218 -10.17 6.56 5.35
CA VAL A 218 -8.85 7.15 5.64
C VAL A 218 -8.83 7.72 7.05
N VAL A 219 -7.88 7.30 7.87
CA VAL A 219 -7.73 7.72 9.27
C VAL A 219 -6.43 8.48 9.52
N LYS A 220 -5.44 8.34 8.63
CA LYS A 220 -4.16 9.05 8.75
C LYS A 220 -3.50 9.21 7.39
N ASN A 221 -2.94 10.38 7.15
CA ASN A 221 -1.98 10.62 6.08
C ASN A 221 -0.57 10.66 6.70
N VAL A 222 0.37 10.00 6.04
CA VAL A 222 1.79 9.96 6.42
C VAL A 222 2.57 10.67 5.32
N SER A 223 3.28 11.74 5.65
CA SER A 223 4.07 12.47 4.65
C SER A 223 5.22 11.61 4.13
N ALA A 224 5.72 11.92 2.92
CA ALA A 224 6.89 11.26 2.36
C ALA A 224 8.09 11.30 3.33
N ALA A 225 8.34 12.46 3.94
CA ALA A 225 9.41 12.62 4.92
C ALA A 225 9.23 11.74 6.18
N ALA A 226 7.98 11.55 6.64
CA ALA A 226 7.71 10.67 7.79
C ALA A 226 7.79 9.18 7.43
N ALA A 227 7.59 8.83 6.16
CA ALA A 227 7.72 7.46 5.65
C ALA A 227 9.16 7.10 5.24
N GLU A 228 10.01 8.12 5.05
CA GLU A 228 11.39 7.94 4.61
C GLU A 228 12.20 7.13 5.62
N GLN A 229 13.00 6.20 5.10
CA GLN A 229 13.97 5.43 5.87
C GLN A 229 15.37 5.69 5.30
N PRO A 230 16.43 5.64 6.14
CA PRO A 230 17.81 5.73 5.64
C PRO A 230 18.07 4.65 4.59
N THR A 231 18.79 5.03 3.53
CA THR A 231 19.24 4.04 2.54
C THR A 231 20.43 3.26 3.07
N SER A 232 20.43 1.95 2.81
CA SER A 232 21.59 1.07 2.97
C SER A 232 22.18 0.66 1.62
N CYS A 233 21.60 1.11 0.53
CA CYS A 233 22.05 0.81 -0.83
C CYS A 233 23.37 1.53 -1.11
N LYS A 234 24.32 0.76 -1.66
CA LYS A 234 25.59 1.28 -2.17
C LYS A 234 25.55 1.19 -3.70
N MET A 235 24.76 2.07 -4.31
CA MET A 235 24.61 2.07 -5.75
C MET A 235 25.89 2.53 -6.42
N VAL A 236 26.38 1.74 -7.39
CA VAL A 236 27.47 2.12 -8.28
C VAL A 236 26.83 2.70 -9.53
N ARG A 237 27.21 3.92 -9.86
CA ARG A 237 26.72 4.60 -11.08
C ARG A 237 27.62 4.26 -12.27
N PRO A 238 27.09 4.14 -13.48
CA PRO A 238 27.86 3.96 -14.70
C PRO A 238 28.70 5.19 -15.03
#